data_7bac8e23adbcea7a6c7e1f7544de9a6d
#
_entry.id   7bac8e23adbcea7a6c7e1f7544de9a6d
#
_cell.length_a   1.000
_cell.length_b   1.000
_cell.length_c   1.000
_cell.angle_alpha   90.00
_cell.angle_beta   90.00
_cell.angle_gamma   90.00
#
_symmetry.space_group_name_H-M   'P 1'
#
loop_
_entity.id
_entity.type
_entity.pdbx_description
1 polymer ?
#
loop_
_entity_poly.entity_id
_entity_poly.type
_entity_poly.pdbx_seq_one_letter_code
_entity_poly.pdbx_strand_id
1 'polypeptide(L)'
;MDPRIERLEAVIRARKGADPASSYVASLFAKGTAKIAQKVGEEATETIIAALQEGPDKLTSEAADLLFHLSILLANAGLTFDDILRELERREGVSGIDEKASRKG
;
A
#
# COMPACT_ATOMS: atom_id res chain seq x y z
N MET A 1 -14.01 1.33 -8.85
CA MET A 1 -12.58 0.94 -8.68
C MET A 1 -12.26 -0.19 -9.63
N ASP A 2 -11.03 -0.30 -10.07
CA ASP A 2 -10.57 -1.38 -10.94
C ASP A 2 -10.83 -2.73 -10.27
N PRO A 3 -11.51 -3.66 -10.96
CA PRO A 3 -11.81 -4.98 -10.38
C PRO A 3 -10.58 -5.78 -9.94
N ARG A 4 -9.41 -5.52 -10.55
CA ARG A 4 -8.17 -6.20 -10.17
C ARG A 4 -7.72 -5.77 -8.78
N ILE A 5 -7.90 -4.50 -8.43
CA ILE A 5 -7.59 -3.98 -7.10
C ILE A 5 -8.55 -4.58 -6.08
N GLU A 6 -9.83 -4.64 -6.41
CA GLU A 6 -10.84 -5.23 -5.53
C GLU A 6 -10.56 -6.70 -5.24
N ARG A 7 -10.11 -7.47 -6.26
CA ARG A 7 -9.74 -8.87 -6.07
C ARG A 7 -8.51 -9.00 -5.17
N LEU A 8 -7.50 -8.15 -5.37
CA LEU A 8 -6.30 -8.13 -4.53
C LEU A 8 -6.67 -7.89 -3.06
N GLU A 9 -7.49 -6.87 -2.83
CA GLU A 9 -7.93 -6.54 -1.47
C GLU A 9 -8.72 -7.66 -0.83
N ALA A 10 -9.59 -8.33 -1.58
CA ALA A 10 -10.39 -9.44 -1.08
C ALA A 10 -9.51 -10.62 -0.68
N VAL A 11 -8.50 -10.96 -1.51
CA VAL A 11 -7.56 -12.03 -1.21
C VAL A 11 -6.76 -11.71 0.06
N ILE A 12 -6.28 -10.48 0.17
CA ILE A 12 -5.51 -10.04 1.33
C ILE A 12 -6.36 -10.13 2.60
N ARG A 13 -7.58 -9.59 2.57
CA ARG A 13 -8.48 -9.65 3.74
C ARG A 13 -8.79 -11.09 4.16
N ALA A 14 -8.91 -11.99 3.19
CA ALA A 14 -9.20 -13.40 3.48
C ALA A 14 -8.05 -14.10 4.23
N ARG A 15 -6.83 -13.55 4.18
CA ARG A 15 -5.68 -14.12 4.89
C ARG A 15 -5.54 -13.62 6.32
N LYS A 16 -6.28 -12.59 6.69
CA LYS A 16 -6.25 -12.04 8.05
C LYS A 16 -6.83 -13.09 9.00
N GLY A 17 -6.03 -13.49 9.97
CA GLY A 17 -6.43 -14.55 10.90
C GLY A 17 -6.18 -15.98 10.41
N ALA A 18 -5.71 -16.15 9.16
CA ALA A 18 -5.34 -17.46 8.64
C ALA A 18 -4.02 -17.94 9.27
N ASP A 19 -3.71 -19.23 9.10
CA ASP A 19 -2.48 -19.82 9.62
C ASP A 19 -1.25 -19.12 9.02
N PRO A 20 -0.38 -18.51 9.85
CA PRO A 20 0.82 -17.83 9.36
C PRO A 20 1.75 -18.74 8.55
N ALA A 21 1.73 -20.04 8.80
CA ALA A 21 2.55 -21.00 8.05
C ALA A 21 2.02 -21.25 6.64
N SER A 22 0.76 -20.90 6.36
CA SER A 22 0.11 -21.20 5.09
C SER A 22 0.27 -20.11 4.03
N SER A 23 0.67 -18.89 4.43
CA SER A 23 0.71 -17.76 3.50
C SER A 23 1.61 -16.64 4.03
N TYR A 24 2.34 -16.01 3.11
CA TYR A 24 3.15 -14.84 3.41
C TYR A 24 2.31 -13.71 3.99
N VAL A 25 1.14 -13.45 3.38
CA VAL A 25 0.24 -12.39 3.84
C VAL A 25 -0.23 -12.67 5.27
N ALA A 26 -0.65 -13.90 5.55
CA ALA A 26 -1.06 -14.30 6.90
C ALA A 26 0.09 -14.10 7.91
N SER A 27 1.33 -14.42 7.51
CA SER A 27 2.49 -14.24 8.39
C SER A 27 2.74 -12.77 8.72
N LEU A 28 2.52 -11.87 7.75
CA LEU A 28 2.68 -10.44 7.98
C LEU A 28 1.60 -9.91 8.93
N PHE A 29 0.35 -10.31 8.75
CA PHE A 29 -0.71 -9.92 9.69
C PHE A 29 -0.39 -10.40 11.11
N ALA A 30 0.13 -11.62 11.26
CA ALA A 30 0.50 -12.15 12.56
C ALA A 30 1.64 -11.37 13.22
N LYS A 31 2.57 -10.85 12.43
CA LYS A 31 3.69 -10.05 12.93
C LYS A 31 3.30 -8.63 13.33
N GLY A 32 2.19 -8.12 12.78
CA GLY A 32 1.62 -6.86 13.18
C GLY A 32 2.06 -5.64 12.39
N THR A 33 1.50 -4.50 12.76
CA THR A 33 1.61 -3.24 12.03
C THR A 33 3.05 -2.78 11.79
N ALA A 34 3.91 -2.86 12.81
CA ALA A 34 5.30 -2.39 12.69
C ALA A 34 6.05 -3.15 11.60
N LYS A 35 5.87 -4.46 11.53
CA LYS A 35 6.55 -5.27 10.50
C LYS A 35 5.98 -4.99 9.11
N ILE A 36 4.67 -4.85 9.00
CA ILE A 36 4.02 -4.51 7.73
C ILE A 36 4.52 -3.15 7.24
N ALA A 37 4.56 -2.15 8.12
CA ALA A 37 5.05 -0.81 7.79
C ALA A 37 6.52 -0.84 7.36
N GLN A 38 7.35 -1.64 8.02
CA GLN A 38 8.74 -1.84 7.64
C GLN A 38 8.85 -2.36 6.21
N LYS A 39 8.02 -3.33 5.83
CA LYS A 39 8.02 -3.88 4.48
C LYS A 39 7.62 -2.83 3.44
N VAL A 40 6.65 -1.98 3.73
CA VAL A 40 6.29 -0.87 2.85
C VAL A 40 7.50 0.05 2.62
N GLY A 41 8.23 0.38 3.69
CA GLY A 41 9.44 1.21 3.58
C GLY A 41 10.53 0.56 2.73
N GLU A 42 10.75 -0.74 2.90
CA GLU A 42 11.73 -1.48 2.11
C GLU A 42 11.36 -1.48 0.61
N GLU A 43 10.09 -1.75 0.29
CA GLU A 43 9.64 -1.78 -1.10
C GLU A 43 9.64 -0.39 -1.73
N ALA A 44 9.36 0.65 -0.95
CA ALA A 44 9.47 2.03 -1.43
C ALA A 44 10.92 2.36 -1.82
N THR A 45 11.88 1.95 -1.00
CA THR A 45 13.30 2.16 -1.27
C THR A 45 13.74 1.41 -2.55
N GLU A 46 13.31 0.16 -2.69
CA GLU A 46 13.61 -0.63 -3.90
C GLU A 46 13.00 -0.01 -5.15
N THR A 47 11.80 0.57 -5.03
CA THR A 47 11.15 1.27 -6.14
C THR A 47 11.96 2.49 -6.58
N ILE A 48 12.48 3.25 -5.62
CA ILE A 48 13.33 4.41 -5.89
C ILE A 48 14.60 3.98 -6.62
N ILE A 49 15.26 2.93 -6.14
CA ILE A 49 16.47 2.41 -6.76
C ILE A 49 16.18 1.94 -8.19
N ALA A 50 15.09 1.23 -8.40
CA ALA A 50 14.69 0.75 -9.72
C ALA A 50 14.47 1.92 -10.69
N ALA A 51 13.82 2.99 -10.24
CA ALA A 51 13.58 4.18 -11.06
C ALA A 51 14.88 4.88 -11.49
N LEU A 52 15.87 4.90 -10.59
CA LEU A 52 17.12 5.60 -10.85
C LEU A 52 18.15 4.77 -11.61
N GLN A 53 18.14 3.46 -11.49
CA GLN A 53 19.23 2.61 -11.93
C GLN A 53 18.87 1.41 -12.79
N GLU A 54 17.62 0.98 -12.83
CA GLU A 54 17.30 -0.35 -13.37
C GLU A 54 16.32 -0.35 -14.56
N GLY A 55 15.63 0.72 -14.85
CA GLY A 55 14.74 0.85 -16.00
C GLY A 55 13.29 0.43 -15.76
N PRO A 56 12.42 0.59 -16.80
CA PRO A 56 10.96 0.51 -16.64
C PRO A 56 10.41 -0.83 -16.19
N ASP A 57 10.98 -1.94 -16.64
CA ASP A 57 10.47 -3.27 -16.28
C ASP A 57 10.69 -3.55 -14.80
N LYS A 58 11.88 -3.22 -14.31
CA LYS A 58 12.20 -3.41 -12.90
C LYS A 58 11.41 -2.43 -12.04
N LEU A 59 11.23 -1.20 -12.50
CA LEU A 59 10.40 -0.22 -11.81
C LEU A 59 8.96 -0.74 -11.67
N THR A 60 8.40 -1.31 -12.73
CA THR A 60 7.06 -1.87 -12.70
C THR A 60 6.96 -3.00 -11.65
N SER A 61 7.93 -3.89 -11.62
CA SER A 61 7.97 -4.99 -10.66
C SER A 61 8.04 -4.49 -9.23
N GLU A 62 8.93 -3.54 -8.95
CA GLU A 62 9.09 -3.02 -7.58
C GLU A 62 7.89 -2.18 -7.16
N ALA A 63 7.29 -1.42 -8.07
CA ALA A 63 6.07 -0.67 -7.78
C ALA A 63 4.91 -1.61 -7.45
N ALA A 64 4.83 -2.77 -8.13
CA ALA A 64 3.83 -3.78 -7.83
C ALA A 64 4.02 -4.34 -6.41
N ASP A 65 5.26 -4.62 -6.01
CA ASP A 65 5.58 -5.07 -4.66
C ASP A 65 5.22 -4.02 -3.62
N LEU A 66 5.47 -2.75 -3.91
CA LEU A 66 5.10 -1.64 -3.03
C LEU A 66 3.58 -1.57 -2.87
N LEU A 67 2.84 -1.63 -3.96
CA LEU A 67 1.38 -1.58 -3.94
C LEU A 67 0.81 -2.77 -3.16
N PHE A 68 1.39 -3.95 -3.36
CA PHE A 68 1.01 -5.17 -2.64
C PHE A 68 1.14 -5.00 -1.13
N HIS A 69 2.30 -4.55 -0.67
CA HIS A 69 2.54 -4.36 0.77
C HIS A 69 1.72 -3.20 1.35
N LEU A 70 1.51 -2.15 0.57
CA LEU A 70 0.62 -1.06 0.97
C LEU A 70 -0.82 -1.59 1.16
N SER A 71 -1.27 -2.50 0.30
CA SER A 71 -2.59 -3.12 0.44
C SER A 71 -2.73 -3.86 1.78
N ILE A 72 -1.67 -4.55 2.21
CA ILE A 72 -1.66 -5.27 3.49
C ILE A 72 -1.72 -4.28 4.65
N LEU A 73 -0.96 -3.21 4.58
CA LEU A 73 -0.96 -2.17 5.60
C LEU A 73 -2.34 -1.53 5.76
N LEU A 74 -2.97 -1.19 4.64
CA LEU A 74 -4.31 -0.61 4.64
C LEU A 74 -5.33 -1.60 5.22
N ALA A 75 -5.30 -2.86 4.79
CA ALA A 75 -6.19 -3.89 5.32
C ALA A 75 -6.02 -4.08 6.82
N ASN A 76 -4.78 -4.02 7.30
CA ASN A 76 -4.50 -4.15 8.74
C ASN A 76 -5.10 -2.98 9.54
N ALA A 77 -5.23 -1.82 8.92
CA ALA A 77 -5.84 -0.63 9.53
C ALA A 77 -7.35 -0.53 9.29
N GLY A 78 -7.92 -1.49 8.57
CA GLY A 78 -9.35 -1.45 8.23
C GLY A 78 -9.69 -0.49 7.09
N LEU A 79 -8.69 -0.16 6.26
CA LEU A 79 -8.85 0.79 5.16
C LEU A 79 -8.77 0.09 3.80
N THR A 80 -9.24 0.77 2.76
CA THR A 80 -9.21 0.30 1.37
C THR A 80 -8.56 1.36 0.50
N PHE A 81 -8.19 0.96 -0.73
CA PHE A 81 -7.73 1.93 -1.74
C PHE A 81 -8.81 2.97 -2.08
N ASP A 82 -10.08 2.57 -2.00
CA ASP A 82 -11.17 3.51 -2.23
C ASP A 82 -11.13 4.67 -1.22
N ASP A 83 -10.80 4.37 0.05
CA ASP A 83 -10.63 5.41 1.06
C ASP A 83 -9.55 6.41 0.66
N ILE A 84 -8.44 5.90 0.12
CA ILE A 84 -7.32 6.74 -0.33
C ILE A 84 -7.73 7.56 -1.54
N LEU A 85 -8.43 6.95 -2.50
CA LEU A 85 -8.90 7.66 -3.69
C LEU A 85 -9.89 8.77 -3.32
N ARG A 86 -10.76 8.53 -2.35
CA ARG A 86 -11.68 9.57 -1.86
C ARG A 86 -10.94 10.75 -1.25
N GLU A 87 -9.85 10.48 -0.53
CA GLU A 87 -9.03 11.55 0.02
C GLU A 87 -8.34 12.35 -1.10
N LEU A 88 -7.87 11.68 -2.15
CA LEU A 88 -7.30 12.37 -3.31
C LEU A 88 -8.33 13.21 -4.04
N GLU A 89 -9.56 12.71 -4.19
CA GLU A 89 -10.66 13.47 -4.78
C GLU A 89 -10.96 14.73 -3.96
N ARG A 90 -10.97 14.60 -2.64
CA ARG A 90 -11.17 15.73 -1.74
C ARG A 90 -10.15 16.85 -1.97
N ARG A 91 -8.94 16.48 -2.38
CA ARG A 91 -7.84 17.41 -2.63
C ARG A 91 -7.85 18.00 -4.04
N GLU A 92 -8.68 17.50 -4.93
CA GLU A 92 -8.75 18.02 -6.31
C GLU A 92 -9.06 19.51 -6.29
N GLY A 93 -8.29 20.27 -7.08
CA GLY A 93 -8.45 21.72 -7.18
C GLY A 93 -7.85 22.53 -6.03
N VAL A 94 -7.29 21.87 -5.01
CA VAL A 94 -6.63 22.52 -3.88
C VAL A 94 -5.12 22.45 -4.09
N SER A 95 -4.41 23.62 -3.94
CA SER A 95 -2.95 23.62 -4.08
C SER A 95 -2.29 22.86 -2.92
N GLY A 96 -1.10 22.30 -3.19
CA GLY A 96 -0.35 21.58 -2.16
C GLY A 96 -0.03 22.45 -0.94
N ILE A 97 0.17 23.74 -1.14
CA ILE A 97 0.45 24.70 -0.06
C ILE A 97 -0.80 24.87 0.79
N ASP A 98 -1.96 25.08 0.17
CA ASP A 98 -3.23 25.24 0.88
C ASP A 98 -3.59 23.98 1.65
N GLU A 99 -3.35 22.80 1.07
CA GLU A 99 -3.63 21.54 1.73
C GLU A 99 -2.75 21.36 2.97
N LYS A 100 -1.48 21.70 2.89
CA LYS A 100 -0.57 21.61 4.03
C LYS A 100 -1.00 22.55 5.15
N ALA A 101 -1.42 23.77 4.81
CA ALA A 101 -1.91 24.73 5.78
C ALA A 101 -3.17 24.22 6.48
N SER A 102 -4.08 23.64 5.73
CA SER A 102 -5.31 23.04 6.25
C SER A 102 -5.02 21.92 7.25
N ARG A 103 -4.05 21.09 6.97
CA ARG A 103 -3.69 19.96 7.84
C ARG A 103 -3.01 20.37 9.15
N LYS A 104 -2.41 21.54 9.18
CA LYS A 104 -1.76 22.07 10.39
C LYS A 104 -2.73 22.64 11.40
N GLY A 105 -3.92 22.97 10.95
CA GLY A 105 -4.95 23.55 11.81
C GLY A 105 -5.70 22.49 12.62
#